data_5dda5a26e3500245715f55f7b78ebe50
#
_entry.id   5dda5a26e3500245715f55f7b78ebe50
#
_cell.length_a   1.000
_cell.length_b   1.000
_cell.length_c   1.000
_cell.angle_alpha   90.00
_cell.angle_beta   90.00
_cell.angle_gamma   90.00
#
_symmetry.space_group_name_H-M   'P 1'
#
loop_
_entity.id
_entity.type
_entity.pdbx_description
1 polymer ?
#
loop_
_entity_poly.entity_id
_entity_poly.type
_entity_poly.pdbx_seq_one_letter_code
_entity_poly.pdbx_strand_id
1 'polypeptide(L)'
;LHEEYEKLYSDGRLKKGETFFNLIYKYADIYKSKILSPEINIRNESKANRYKVLSHIMRKYLPFSEWIPPLLAFYEKFYDDELLVDFLDKLEKKATIEWMAGFTSTERVTSFSRIIKLIDESDDSRDVIDRMLTYTSPEARERGRVIDYTKREELEKILDLTLNRKDFYKLKGRKMAKYILLRLDMEAWDLEGVIPQYTEVVTVEHILPQNPSPNSEWVRKFDEETRVEWVNKLGNLVLLSGNKNSRAANYDFRKKMEVYFSRKWTHFRLTPVSYTHLRAHETEADL
;
A
#
# COMPACT_ATOMS: atom_id res chain seq x y z
N LEU A 1 8.92 -26.35 6.77
CA LEU A 1 9.50 -25.61 7.91
C LEU A 1 10.41 -26.50 8.77
N HIS A 2 9.95 -27.68 9.21
CA HIS A 2 10.76 -28.59 10.04
C HIS A 2 11.99 -29.13 9.28
N GLU A 3 11.81 -29.62 8.06
CA GLU A 3 12.88 -30.11 7.20
C GLU A 3 13.94 -29.04 6.91
N GLU A 4 13.51 -27.79 6.69
CA GLU A 4 14.38 -26.66 6.43
C GLU A 4 15.15 -26.25 7.69
N TYR A 5 14.52 -26.31 8.85
CA TYR A 5 15.15 -26.13 10.15
C TYR A 5 16.23 -27.18 10.41
N GLU A 6 15.93 -28.47 10.22
CA GLU A 6 16.89 -29.56 10.40
C GLU A 6 18.09 -29.45 9.42
N LYS A 7 17.83 -29.02 8.18
CA LYS A 7 18.88 -28.75 7.20
C LYS A 7 19.81 -27.61 7.64
N LEU A 8 19.24 -26.47 8.05
CA LEU A 8 20.03 -25.33 8.54
C LEU A 8 20.83 -25.68 9.79
N TYR A 9 20.30 -26.57 10.62
CA TYR A 9 20.99 -27.07 11.81
C TYR A 9 22.14 -28.02 11.43
N SER A 10 21.90 -28.98 10.53
CA SER A 10 22.93 -29.92 10.06
C SER A 10 24.07 -29.21 9.33
N ASP A 11 23.77 -28.15 8.61
CA ASP A 11 24.75 -27.30 7.91
C ASP A 11 25.52 -26.35 8.86
N GLY A 12 25.24 -26.40 10.18
CA GLY A 12 25.88 -25.54 11.19
C GLY A 12 25.51 -24.06 11.09
N ARG A 13 24.51 -23.73 10.24
CA ARG A 13 24.01 -22.35 10.03
C ARG A 13 23.07 -21.91 11.12
N LEU A 14 22.47 -22.84 11.86
CA LEU A 14 21.57 -22.59 12.97
C LEU A 14 22.09 -23.32 14.20
N LYS A 15 22.23 -22.60 15.33
CA LYS A 15 22.67 -23.19 16.60
C LYS A 15 21.43 -23.48 17.47
N LYS A 16 21.38 -24.66 18.08
CA LYS A 16 20.33 -25.01 19.08
C LYS A 16 20.59 -24.32 20.41
N GLY A 17 19.56 -24.28 21.23
CA GLY A 17 19.64 -23.80 22.62
C GLY A 17 19.54 -22.28 22.74
N GLU A 18 20.25 -21.73 23.69
CA GLU A 18 20.19 -20.31 24.07
C GLU A 18 20.45 -19.35 22.90
N THR A 19 21.43 -19.67 22.05
CA THR A 19 21.76 -18.84 20.88
C THR A 19 20.59 -18.72 19.91
N PHE A 20 19.82 -19.78 19.71
CA PHE A 20 18.62 -19.76 18.85
C PHE A 20 17.52 -18.89 19.45
N PHE A 21 17.27 -19.06 20.76
CA PHE A 21 16.28 -18.24 21.45
C PHE A 21 16.65 -16.75 21.45
N ASN A 22 17.92 -16.43 21.67
CA ASN A 22 18.43 -15.06 21.63
C ASN A 22 18.22 -14.44 20.24
N LEU A 23 18.40 -15.20 19.16
CA LEU A 23 18.11 -14.75 17.79
C LEU A 23 16.61 -14.46 17.60
N ILE A 24 15.74 -15.35 18.09
CA ILE A 24 14.28 -15.14 18.04
C ILE A 24 13.89 -13.88 18.83
N TYR A 25 14.40 -13.71 20.05
CA TYR A 25 14.14 -12.52 20.86
C TYR A 25 14.60 -11.24 20.17
N LYS A 26 15.78 -11.24 19.56
CA LYS A 26 16.32 -10.10 18.83
C LYS A 26 15.39 -9.68 17.67
N TYR A 27 14.98 -10.63 16.83
CA TYR A 27 14.07 -10.33 15.72
C TYR A 27 12.66 -9.96 16.19
N ALA A 28 12.18 -10.55 17.29
CA ALA A 28 10.89 -10.18 17.89
C ALA A 28 10.89 -8.74 18.43
N ASP A 29 12.00 -8.31 19.02
CA ASP A 29 12.17 -6.94 19.51
C ASP A 29 12.23 -5.93 18.36
N ILE A 30 13.01 -6.22 17.30
CA ILE A 30 13.04 -5.40 16.09
C ILE A 30 11.63 -5.34 15.47
N TYR A 31 10.94 -6.46 15.36
CA TYR A 31 9.57 -6.49 14.82
C TYR A 31 8.62 -5.61 15.65
N LYS A 32 8.71 -5.69 16.96
CA LYS A 32 7.91 -4.86 17.88
C LYS A 32 8.23 -3.38 17.69
N SER A 33 9.52 -3.01 17.74
CA SER A 33 9.96 -1.60 17.77
C SER A 33 10.01 -0.94 16.40
N LYS A 34 10.03 -1.71 15.28
CA LYS A 34 10.10 -1.13 13.93
C LYS A 34 8.84 -1.37 13.08
N ILE A 35 7.97 -2.32 13.46
CA ILE A 35 6.76 -2.65 12.69
C ILE A 35 5.47 -2.50 13.49
N LEU A 36 5.37 -3.07 14.71
CA LEU A 36 4.14 -3.02 15.50
C LEU A 36 3.89 -1.66 16.13
N SER A 37 4.91 -1.11 16.75
CA SER A 37 4.91 0.21 17.40
C SER A 37 6.18 0.96 16.99
N PRO A 38 6.25 1.48 15.76
CA PRO A 38 7.49 2.00 15.22
C PRO A 38 8.08 3.14 16.04
N GLU A 39 9.28 2.91 16.55
CA GLU A 39 10.15 3.89 17.23
C GLU A 39 11.28 4.25 16.26
N ILE A 40 11.18 5.44 15.65
CA ILE A 40 12.12 5.95 14.66
C ILE A 40 12.79 7.20 15.24
N ASN A 41 14.10 7.10 15.50
CA ASN A 41 14.90 8.12 16.14
C ASN A 41 15.73 8.89 15.11
N ILE A 42 15.08 9.80 14.38
CA ILE A 42 15.70 10.68 13.40
C ILE A 42 15.32 12.14 13.67
N ARG A 43 16.15 13.08 13.21
CA ARG A 43 15.90 14.53 13.42
C ARG A 43 14.67 15.03 12.65
N ASN A 44 14.39 14.45 11.50
CA ASN A 44 13.27 14.84 10.66
C ASN A 44 11.98 14.13 11.10
N GLU A 45 11.17 14.84 11.90
CA GLU A 45 9.90 14.31 12.43
C GLU A 45 8.91 13.94 11.32
N SER A 46 8.88 14.67 10.20
CA SER A 46 7.99 14.33 9.05
C SER A 46 8.38 12.99 8.46
N LYS A 47 9.66 12.74 8.22
CA LYS A 47 10.16 11.43 7.75
C LYS A 47 9.86 10.31 8.76
N ALA A 48 10.06 10.56 10.06
CA ALA A 48 9.73 9.57 11.09
C ALA A 48 8.23 9.24 11.10
N ASN A 49 7.37 10.25 10.97
CA ASN A 49 5.93 10.06 10.88
C ASN A 49 5.53 9.32 9.60
N ARG A 50 6.12 9.67 8.45
CA ARG A 50 5.93 8.97 7.17
C ARG A 50 6.23 7.47 7.32
N TYR A 51 7.36 7.10 7.92
CA TYR A 51 7.69 5.71 8.19
C TYR A 51 6.61 4.99 9.01
N LYS A 52 6.18 5.61 10.12
CA LYS A 52 5.16 5.04 11.02
C LYS A 52 3.85 4.77 10.30
N VAL A 53 3.39 5.74 9.50
CA VAL A 53 2.14 5.62 8.75
C VAL A 53 2.27 4.60 7.62
N LEU A 54 3.37 4.64 6.86
CA LEU A 54 3.62 3.69 5.77
C LEU A 54 3.71 2.25 6.28
N SER A 55 4.48 2.01 7.33
CA SER A 55 4.59 0.70 7.99
C SER A 55 3.22 0.19 8.46
N HIS A 56 2.40 1.08 9.06
CA HIS A 56 1.04 0.75 9.47
C HIS A 56 0.15 0.36 8.28
N ILE A 57 0.18 1.14 7.18
CA ILE A 57 -0.62 0.87 5.98
C ILE A 57 -0.19 -0.46 5.35
N MET A 58 1.11 -0.70 5.20
CA MET A 58 1.63 -1.95 4.65
C MET A 58 1.19 -3.14 5.51
N ARG A 59 1.43 -3.08 6.82
CA ARG A 59 1.09 -4.17 7.75
C ARG A 59 -0.40 -4.50 7.76
N LYS A 60 -1.26 -3.50 7.71
CA LYS A 60 -2.71 -3.67 7.90
C LYS A 60 -3.46 -3.97 6.60
N TYR A 61 -2.96 -3.47 5.46
CA TYR A 61 -3.74 -3.44 4.23
C TYR A 61 -3.08 -4.15 3.03
N LEU A 62 -1.76 -4.39 3.04
CA LEU A 62 -1.17 -5.36 2.10
C LEU A 62 -1.61 -6.78 2.48
N PRO A 63 -2.06 -7.59 1.51
CA PRO A 63 -2.54 -8.95 1.80
C PRO A 63 -1.42 -9.99 1.94
N PHE A 64 -0.19 -9.56 2.12
CA PHE A 64 1.01 -10.40 2.20
C PHE A 64 2.08 -9.74 3.08
N SER A 65 3.03 -10.54 3.56
CA SER A 65 4.02 -10.13 4.57
C SER A 65 5.47 -10.40 4.15
N GLU A 66 5.71 -10.75 2.89
CA GLU A 66 7.05 -11.08 2.36
C GLU A 66 8.04 -9.92 2.47
N TRP A 67 7.55 -8.68 2.61
CA TRP A 67 8.36 -7.48 2.82
C TRP A 67 8.95 -7.37 4.26
N ILE A 68 8.39 -8.09 5.22
CA ILE A 68 8.80 -8.00 6.64
C ILE A 68 10.21 -8.57 6.87
N PRO A 69 10.56 -9.80 6.43
CA PRO A 69 11.87 -10.36 6.69
C PRO A 69 13.05 -9.51 6.20
N PRO A 70 13.06 -8.94 4.98
CA PRO A 70 14.15 -8.06 4.56
C PRO A 70 14.23 -6.76 5.37
N LEU A 71 13.09 -6.21 5.85
CA LEU A 71 13.11 -5.03 6.73
C LEU A 71 13.80 -5.34 8.06
N LEU A 72 13.47 -6.48 8.66
CA LEU A 72 14.09 -6.93 9.89
C LEU A 72 15.59 -7.18 9.72
N ALA A 73 15.97 -7.87 8.65
CA ALA A 73 17.37 -8.17 8.34
C ALA A 73 18.19 -6.90 8.09
N PHE A 74 17.62 -5.92 7.37
CA PHE A 74 18.28 -4.63 7.15
C PHE A 74 18.55 -3.90 8.46
N TYR A 75 17.54 -3.76 9.30
CA TYR A 75 17.72 -3.07 10.58
C TYR A 75 18.65 -3.84 11.54
N GLU A 76 18.54 -5.16 11.56
CA GLU A 76 19.41 -6.02 12.38
C GLU A 76 20.90 -5.85 12.04
N LYS A 77 21.22 -5.69 10.75
CA LYS A 77 22.61 -5.54 10.31
C LYS A 77 23.14 -4.12 10.49
N PHE A 78 22.36 -3.10 10.13
CA PHE A 78 22.87 -1.73 10.00
C PHE A 78 22.51 -0.81 11.16
N TYR A 79 21.43 -1.08 11.92
CA TYR A 79 20.99 -0.29 13.09
C TYR A 79 20.84 1.22 12.81
N ASP A 80 20.40 1.60 11.60
CA ASP A 80 20.29 2.97 11.13
C ASP A 80 18.84 3.31 10.81
N ASP A 81 18.22 4.17 11.64
CA ASP A 81 16.83 4.58 11.46
C ASP A 81 16.64 5.54 10.25
N GLU A 82 17.63 6.38 9.91
CA GLU A 82 17.54 7.28 8.76
C GLU A 82 17.48 6.48 7.46
N LEU A 83 18.37 5.50 7.31
CA LEU A 83 18.41 4.61 6.15
C LEU A 83 17.26 3.60 6.13
N LEU A 84 16.74 3.22 7.31
CA LEU A 84 15.56 2.37 7.39
C LEU A 84 14.32 3.01 6.76
N VAL A 85 14.19 4.33 6.87
CA VAL A 85 13.09 5.08 6.20
C VAL A 85 13.20 4.95 4.70
N ASP A 86 14.39 5.21 4.14
CA ASP A 86 14.64 5.12 2.69
C ASP A 86 14.49 3.67 2.20
N PHE A 87 14.90 2.70 3.00
CA PHE A 87 14.73 1.27 2.70
C PHE A 87 13.27 0.86 2.64
N LEU A 88 12.44 1.28 3.62
CA LEU A 88 11.01 0.98 3.64
C LEU A 88 10.29 1.58 2.43
N ASP A 89 10.59 2.82 2.04
CA ASP A 89 9.99 3.46 0.85
C ASP A 89 10.28 2.66 -0.44
N LYS A 90 11.52 2.21 -0.64
CA LYS A 90 11.88 1.36 -1.79
C LYS A 90 11.25 -0.04 -1.70
N LEU A 91 11.19 -0.59 -0.50
CA LEU A 91 10.59 -1.91 -0.25
C LEU A 91 9.08 -1.90 -0.54
N GLU A 92 8.39 -0.85 -0.12
CA GLU A 92 6.97 -0.62 -0.43
C GLU A 92 6.74 -0.47 -1.94
N LYS A 93 7.55 0.35 -2.62
CA LYS A 93 7.50 0.50 -4.07
C LYS A 93 7.60 -0.86 -4.76
N LYS A 94 8.57 -1.69 -4.37
CA LYS A 94 8.73 -3.03 -4.92
C LYS A 94 7.51 -3.91 -4.66
N ALA A 95 7.05 -3.96 -3.41
CA ALA A 95 5.90 -4.77 -3.01
C ALA A 95 4.64 -4.40 -3.80
N THR A 96 4.38 -3.11 -3.93
CA THR A 96 3.17 -2.59 -4.59
C THR A 96 3.23 -2.83 -6.11
N ILE A 97 4.35 -2.55 -6.75
CA ILE A 97 4.51 -2.74 -8.20
C ILE A 97 4.45 -4.23 -8.57
N GLU A 98 5.14 -5.12 -7.85
CA GLU A 98 5.05 -6.57 -8.08
C GLU A 98 3.62 -7.09 -7.88
N TRP A 99 2.90 -6.57 -6.89
CA TRP A 99 1.49 -6.93 -6.67
C TRP A 99 0.58 -6.47 -7.82
N MET A 100 0.75 -5.23 -8.30
CA MET A 100 0.03 -4.70 -9.47
C MET A 100 0.35 -5.49 -10.74
N ALA A 101 1.61 -5.84 -10.96
CA ALA A 101 2.07 -6.66 -12.07
C ALA A 101 1.62 -8.14 -11.98
N GLY A 102 0.94 -8.52 -10.89
CA GLY A 102 0.35 -9.86 -10.73
C GLY A 102 1.33 -10.94 -10.29
N PHE A 103 2.43 -10.58 -9.63
CA PHE A 103 3.36 -11.55 -9.06
C PHE A 103 2.65 -12.47 -8.06
N THR A 104 2.91 -13.75 -8.14
CA THR A 104 2.43 -14.76 -7.20
C THR A 104 3.18 -14.70 -5.87
N SER A 105 2.68 -15.39 -4.85
CA SER A 105 3.37 -15.47 -3.56
C SER A 105 4.79 -16.05 -3.71
N THR A 106 4.95 -17.13 -4.49
CA THR A 106 6.28 -17.75 -4.74
C THR A 106 7.24 -16.76 -5.40
N GLU A 107 6.80 -16.05 -6.44
CA GLU A 107 7.63 -15.05 -7.12
C GLU A 107 8.06 -13.92 -6.17
N ARG A 108 7.15 -13.46 -5.29
CA ARG A 108 7.50 -12.45 -4.28
C ARG A 108 8.45 -13.00 -3.22
N VAL A 109 8.19 -14.21 -2.68
CA VAL A 109 9.11 -14.85 -1.71
C VAL A 109 10.53 -14.91 -2.27
N THR A 110 10.70 -15.39 -3.51
CA THR A 110 12.01 -15.46 -4.18
C THR A 110 12.61 -14.06 -4.35
N SER A 111 11.81 -13.08 -4.78
CA SER A 111 12.22 -11.69 -4.99
C SER A 111 12.71 -11.03 -3.69
N PHE A 112 11.95 -11.17 -2.61
CA PHE A 112 12.30 -10.57 -1.31
C PHE A 112 13.44 -11.32 -0.60
N SER A 113 13.54 -12.64 -0.76
CA SER A 113 14.67 -13.42 -0.24
C SER A 113 16.00 -13.00 -0.88
N ARG A 114 15.97 -12.54 -2.13
CA ARG A 114 17.18 -11.99 -2.78
C ARG A 114 17.64 -10.69 -2.14
N ILE A 115 16.70 -9.86 -1.62
CA ILE A 115 17.07 -8.65 -0.86
C ILE A 115 17.80 -9.04 0.42
N ILE A 116 17.33 -10.08 1.13
CA ILE A 116 18.00 -10.59 2.34
C ILE A 116 19.43 -11.05 1.99
N LYS A 117 19.57 -11.80 0.89
CA LYS A 117 20.90 -12.22 0.42
C LYS A 117 21.80 -11.02 0.09
N LEU A 118 21.27 -9.99 -0.55
CA LEU A 118 22.00 -8.75 -0.83
C LEU A 118 22.44 -8.04 0.47
N ILE A 119 21.59 -8.03 1.49
CA ILE A 119 21.91 -7.49 2.83
C ILE A 119 23.08 -8.29 3.43
N ASP A 120 23.04 -9.62 3.36
CA ASP A 120 24.11 -10.48 3.90
C ASP A 120 25.45 -10.24 3.19
N GLU A 121 25.42 -10.06 1.87
CA GLU A 121 26.59 -9.91 1.00
C GLU A 121 27.24 -8.51 1.02
N SER A 122 26.53 -7.46 1.44
CA SER A 122 27.02 -6.07 1.41
C SER A 122 27.21 -5.51 2.82
N ASP A 123 28.35 -4.88 3.06
CA ASP A 123 28.62 -4.14 4.31
C ASP A 123 28.19 -2.65 4.23
N ASP A 124 27.74 -2.21 3.05
CA ASP A 124 27.24 -0.86 2.81
C ASP A 124 25.72 -0.85 2.68
N SER A 125 25.06 -0.20 3.62
CA SER A 125 23.61 -0.04 3.66
C SER A 125 23.05 0.74 2.46
N ARG A 126 23.78 1.72 1.93
CA ARG A 126 23.38 2.48 0.75
C ARG A 126 23.47 1.65 -0.52
N ASP A 127 24.53 0.83 -0.67
CA ASP A 127 24.63 -0.13 -1.78
C ASP A 127 23.43 -1.09 -1.81
N VAL A 128 23.01 -1.59 -0.63
CA VAL A 128 21.80 -2.41 -0.52
C VAL A 128 20.57 -1.65 -0.99
N ILE A 129 20.35 -0.44 -0.51
CA ILE A 129 19.20 0.40 -0.88
C ILE A 129 19.18 0.66 -2.39
N ASP A 130 20.32 0.91 -3.01
CA ASP A 130 20.39 1.23 -4.44
C ASP A 130 20.18 0.01 -5.34
N ARG A 131 20.60 -1.17 -4.90
CA ARG A 131 20.53 -2.40 -5.67
C ARG A 131 19.28 -3.26 -5.42
N MET A 132 18.54 -3.05 -4.32
CA MET A 132 17.43 -3.91 -3.92
C MET A 132 16.30 -4.02 -4.95
N LEU A 133 16.15 -3.04 -5.83
CA LEU A 133 15.13 -3.02 -6.87
C LEU A 133 15.57 -3.72 -8.17
N THR A 134 16.84 -4.08 -8.33
CA THR A 134 17.37 -4.59 -9.60
C THR A 134 17.03 -6.06 -9.88
N TYR A 135 16.53 -6.78 -8.88
CA TYR A 135 16.29 -8.21 -8.99
C TYR A 135 14.84 -8.56 -9.35
N THR A 136 14.67 -9.40 -10.36
CA THR A 136 13.41 -10.08 -10.70
C THR A 136 13.58 -11.58 -10.53
N SER A 137 12.59 -12.25 -9.92
CA SER A 137 12.66 -13.70 -9.71
C SER A 137 12.72 -14.49 -11.03
N PRO A 138 13.40 -15.65 -11.06
CA PRO A 138 13.43 -16.50 -12.26
C PRO A 138 12.03 -16.88 -12.74
N GLU A 139 11.14 -17.25 -11.83
CA GLU A 139 9.77 -17.66 -12.14
C GLU A 139 8.96 -16.51 -12.78
N ALA A 140 9.18 -15.26 -12.32
CA ALA A 140 8.58 -14.10 -12.92
C ALA A 140 9.14 -13.82 -14.32
N ARG A 141 10.44 -14.04 -14.54
CA ARG A 141 11.08 -13.93 -15.86
C ARG A 141 10.53 -14.94 -16.86
N GLU A 142 10.38 -16.20 -16.47
CA GLU A 142 9.79 -17.24 -17.30
C GLU A 142 8.38 -16.90 -17.75
N ARG A 143 7.63 -16.15 -16.95
CA ARG A 143 6.28 -15.66 -17.28
C ARG A 143 6.27 -14.29 -17.96
N GLY A 144 7.42 -13.78 -18.38
CA GLY A 144 7.56 -12.49 -19.04
C GLY A 144 7.30 -11.29 -18.12
N ARG A 145 7.33 -11.47 -16.79
CA ARG A 145 7.15 -10.42 -15.78
C ARG A 145 8.48 -9.87 -15.31
N VAL A 146 9.16 -9.15 -16.19
CA VAL A 146 10.40 -8.44 -15.83
C VAL A 146 10.07 -6.98 -15.62
N ILE A 147 10.50 -6.42 -14.48
CA ILE A 147 10.29 -5.01 -14.14
C ILE A 147 11.65 -4.35 -14.01
N ASP A 148 11.89 -3.35 -14.83
CA ASP A 148 13.03 -2.47 -14.72
C ASP A 148 12.63 -1.22 -13.92
N TYR A 149 12.97 -1.21 -12.64
CA TYR A 149 12.64 -0.11 -11.73
C TYR A 149 13.39 1.20 -12.03
N THR A 150 14.39 1.17 -12.91
CA THR A 150 15.11 2.37 -13.36
C THR A 150 14.37 3.08 -14.49
N LYS A 151 13.48 2.37 -15.20
CA LYS A 151 12.68 2.91 -16.30
C LYS A 151 11.33 3.39 -15.80
N ARG A 152 11.21 4.69 -15.68
CA ARG A 152 9.96 5.34 -15.27
C ARG A 152 8.77 4.94 -16.13
N GLU A 153 8.96 4.85 -17.45
CA GLU A 153 7.92 4.48 -18.42
C GLU A 153 7.33 3.08 -18.18
N GLU A 154 8.17 2.11 -17.78
CA GLU A 154 7.69 0.76 -17.45
C GLU A 154 6.82 0.76 -16.19
N LEU A 155 7.21 1.54 -15.18
CA LEU A 155 6.43 1.68 -13.94
C LEU A 155 5.11 2.40 -14.21
N GLU A 156 5.12 3.49 -14.97
CA GLU A 156 3.93 4.23 -15.39
C GLU A 156 2.97 3.33 -16.15
N LYS A 157 3.47 2.49 -17.06
CA LYS A 157 2.64 1.51 -17.79
C LYS A 157 1.96 0.51 -16.85
N ILE A 158 2.66 -0.01 -15.84
CA ILE A 158 2.06 -0.93 -14.84
C ILE A 158 0.97 -0.20 -14.05
N LEU A 159 1.23 1.04 -13.64
CA LEU A 159 0.26 1.88 -12.94
C LEU A 159 -0.97 2.14 -13.81
N ASP A 160 -0.78 2.60 -15.05
CA ASP A 160 -1.87 2.90 -15.98
C ASP A 160 -2.74 1.66 -16.25
N LEU A 161 -2.12 0.52 -16.58
CA LEU A 161 -2.83 -0.72 -16.81
C LEU A 161 -3.62 -1.21 -15.61
N THR A 162 -3.23 -0.80 -14.40
CA THR A 162 -3.90 -1.22 -13.16
C THR A 162 -4.95 -0.20 -12.72
N LEU A 163 -4.58 1.08 -12.65
CA LEU A 163 -5.41 2.13 -12.06
C LEU A 163 -6.58 2.55 -12.97
N ASN A 164 -6.40 2.47 -14.29
CA ASN A 164 -7.43 2.82 -15.29
C ASN A 164 -8.41 1.69 -15.61
N ARG A 165 -8.32 0.56 -14.90
CA ARG A 165 -9.26 -0.55 -15.12
C ARG A 165 -10.67 -0.19 -14.70
N LYS A 166 -11.65 -0.55 -15.55
CA LYS A 166 -13.07 -0.40 -15.23
C LYS A 166 -13.56 -1.25 -14.05
N ASP A 167 -12.81 -2.31 -13.72
CA ASP A 167 -13.09 -3.19 -12.58
C ASP A 167 -12.11 -3.01 -11.41
N PHE A 168 -11.42 -1.85 -11.33
CA PHE A 168 -10.35 -1.58 -10.35
C PHE A 168 -10.77 -1.92 -8.91
N TYR A 169 -11.97 -1.53 -8.48
CA TYR A 169 -12.46 -1.85 -7.14
C TYR A 169 -12.49 -3.34 -6.82
N LYS A 170 -12.72 -4.20 -7.84
CA LYS A 170 -12.82 -5.65 -7.67
C LYS A 170 -11.46 -6.35 -7.63
N LEU A 171 -10.38 -5.65 -8.02
CA LEU A 171 -9.04 -6.23 -8.08
C LEU A 171 -8.58 -6.79 -6.74
N LYS A 172 -7.99 -7.99 -6.81
CA LYS A 172 -7.41 -8.67 -5.65
C LYS A 172 -8.35 -8.72 -4.44
N GLY A 173 -9.64 -9.00 -4.69
CA GLY A 173 -10.65 -9.10 -3.65
C GLY A 173 -10.94 -7.76 -2.94
N ARG A 174 -10.90 -6.66 -3.67
CA ARG A 174 -11.12 -5.27 -3.17
C ARG A 174 -10.00 -4.73 -2.27
N LYS A 175 -8.95 -5.51 -2.02
CA LYS A 175 -7.85 -5.10 -1.12
C LYS A 175 -6.97 -4.04 -1.77
N MET A 176 -6.78 -4.14 -3.11
CA MET A 176 -5.94 -3.19 -3.84
C MET A 176 -6.52 -1.77 -3.80
N ALA A 177 -7.82 -1.61 -4.02
CA ALA A 177 -8.46 -0.30 -3.99
C ALA A 177 -8.24 0.43 -2.66
N LYS A 178 -8.46 -0.26 -1.53
CA LYS A 178 -8.25 0.33 -0.21
C LYS A 178 -6.79 0.72 0.03
N TYR A 179 -5.85 -0.17 -0.31
CA TYR A 179 -4.43 0.09 -0.14
C TYR A 179 -3.98 1.31 -0.96
N ILE A 180 -4.31 1.34 -2.25
CA ILE A 180 -3.92 2.42 -3.16
C ILE A 180 -4.52 3.76 -2.73
N LEU A 181 -5.79 3.80 -2.37
CA LEU A 181 -6.43 5.02 -1.88
C LEU A 181 -5.77 5.55 -0.60
N LEU A 182 -5.40 4.66 0.34
CA LEU A 182 -4.66 5.07 1.54
C LEU A 182 -3.27 5.60 1.23
N ARG A 183 -2.57 4.99 0.27
CA ARG A 183 -1.26 5.47 -0.18
C ARG A 183 -1.34 6.84 -0.84
N LEU A 184 -2.33 7.04 -1.72
CA LEU A 184 -2.57 8.34 -2.34
C LEU A 184 -2.98 9.41 -1.31
N ASP A 185 -3.83 9.05 -0.35
CA ASP A 185 -4.23 9.95 0.73
C ASP A 185 -3.05 10.36 1.62
N MET A 186 -2.17 9.40 1.93
CA MET A 186 -0.93 9.66 2.68
C MET A 186 -0.03 10.66 1.94
N GLU A 187 0.17 10.49 0.62
CA GLU A 187 0.96 11.44 -0.19
C GLU A 187 0.32 12.84 -0.22
N ALA A 188 -1.01 12.92 -0.33
CA ALA A 188 -1.71 14.20 -0.30
C ALA A 188 -1.54 14.94 1.04
N TRP A 189 -1.45 14.22 2.16
CA TRP A 189 -1.14 14.78 3.46
C TRP A 189 0.34 15.17 3.61
N ASP A 190 1.26 14.38 3.06
CA ASP A 190 2.71 14.61 3.16
C ASP A 190 3.12 15.93 2.47
N LEU A 191 2.44 16.29 1.37
CA LEU A 191 2.58 17.58 0.71
C LEU A 191 2.29 18.77 1.62
N GLU A 192 1.50 18.57 2.69
CA GLU A 192 1.18 19.59 3.70
C GLU A 192 2.05 19.46 4.96
N GLY A 193 3.00 18.50 4.98
CA GLY A 193 3.89 18.25 6.12
C GLY A 193 3.23 17.54 7.31
N VAL A 194 1.99 17.07 7.16
CA VAL A 194 1.25 16.36 8.22
C VAL A 194 0.61 15.10 7.66
N ILE A 195 0.96 13.95 8.21
CA ILE A 195 0.36 12.65 7.85
C ILE A 195 -0.44 12.13 9.04
N PRO A 196 -1.76 11.93 8.92
CA PRO A 196 -2.59 11.45 10.02
C PRO A 196 -2.37 9.96 10.28
N GLN A 197 -2.54 9.55 11.52
CA GLN A 197 -2.62 8.13 11.89
C GLN A 197 -4.00 7.59 11.50
N TYR A 198 -4.04 6.57 10.64
CA TYR A 198 -5.29 5.91 10.22
C TYR A 198 -5.76 4.89 11.28
N THR A 199 -6.20 5.39 12.44
CA THR A 199 -6.62 4.56 13.58
C THR A 199 -8.05 4.05 13.47
N GLU A 200 -8.91 4.75 12.74
CA GLU A 200 -10.30 4.38 12.56
C GLU A 200 -10.50 3.24 11.54
N VAL A 201 -11.70 2.69 11.53
CA VAL A 201 -12.11 1.73 10.47
C VAL A 201 -12.28 2.48 9.17
N VAL A 202 -11.32 2.29 8.26
CA VAL A 202 -11.35 2.88 6.92
C VAL A 202 -12.14 2.00 5.97
N THR A 203 -13.03 2.61 5.20
CA THR A 203 -13.83 1.95 4.17
C THR A 203 -13.68 2.65 2.83
N VAL A 204 -13.86 1.90 1.73
CA VAL A 204 -13.96 2.45 0.38
C VAL A 204 -15.43 2.67 0.07
N GLU A 205 -15.76 3.88 -0.34
CA GLU A 205 -17.09 4.30 -0.73
C GLU A 205 -17.14 4.60 -2.23
N HIS A 206 -18.27 4.29 -2.86
CA HIS A 206 -18.57 4.60 -4.25
C HIS A 206 -19.36 5.91 -4.33
N ILE A 207 -18.84 6.94 -4.99
CA ILE A 207 -19.55 8.20 -5.23
C ILE A 207 -20.80 7.91 -6.05
N LEU A 208 -20.67 7.37 -7.26
CA LEU A 208 -21.74 6.73 -8.01
C LEU A 208 -22.01 5.36 -7.37
N PRO A 209 -23.17 5.15 -6.74
CA PRO A 209 -23.44 3.94 -5.97
C PRO A 209 -23.52 2.69 -6.87
N GLN A 210 -23.16 1.53 -6.31
CA GLN A 210 -23.24 0.25 -7.04
C GLN A 210 -24.68 -0.14 -7.38
N ASN A 211 -25.63 0.21 -6.54
CA ASN A 211 -27.06 -0.11 -6.69
C ASN A 211 -27.90 1.17 -6.46
N PRO A 212 -27.91 2.11 -7.42
CA PRO A 212 -28.70 3.32 -7.27
C PRO A 212 -30.21 3.00 -7.31
N SER A 213 -31.00 3.79 -6.54
CA SER A 213 -32.46 3.67 -6.65
C SER A 213 -32.95 3.99 -8.07
N PRO A 214 -33.97 3.29 -8.58
CA PRO A 214 -34.52 3.56 -9.93
C PRO A 214 -34.95 5.02 -10.15
N ASN A 215 -35.37 5.71 -9.08
CA ASN A 215 -35.82 7.10 -9.12
C ASN A 215 -34.72 8.12 -8.74
N SER A 216 -33.47 7.68 -8.56
CA SER A 216 -32.36 8.53 -8.18
C SER A 216 -31.88 9.43 -9.31
N GLU A 217 -31.17 10.53 -8.96
CA GLU A 217 -30.50 11.38 -9.94
C GLU A 217 -29.50 10.60 -10.77
N TRP A 218 -28.86 9.58 -10.19
CA TRP A 218 -27.90 8.72 -10.87
C TRP A 218 -28.47 7.98 -12.07
N VAL A 219 -29.69 7.46 -11.96
CA VAL A 219 -30.38 6.76 -13.05
C VAL A 219 -30.93 7.74 -14.09
N ARG A 220 -31.32 8.95 -13.66
CA ARG A 220 -31.83 9.99 -14.58
C ARG A 220 -30.70 10.65 -15.41
N LYS A 221 -29.53 10.88 -14.77
CA LYS A 221 -28.41 11.61 -15.40
C LYS A 221 -27.46 10.70 -16.19
N PHE A 222 -27.34 9.45 -15.81
CA PHE A 222 -26.40 8.50 -16.44
C PHE A 222 -27.14 7.25 -16.90
N ASP A 223 -26.94 6.86 -18.16
CA ASP A 223 -27.44 5.58 -18.67
C ASP A 223 -26.78 4.39 -17.98
N GLU A 224 -27.30 3.20 -18.22
CA GLU A 224 -26.81 1.97 -17.61
C GLU A 224 -25.37 1.64 -18.03
N GLU A 225 -25.03 1.86 -19.30
CA GLU A 225 -23.70 1.60 -19.84
C GLU A 225 -22.65 2.47 -19.13
N THR A 226 -22.90 3.76 -19.04
CA THR A 226 -22.04 4.72 -18.31
C THR A 226 -21.90 4.34 -16.85
N ARG A 227 -22.97 3.96 -16.16
CA ARG A 227 -22.90 3.55 -14.77
C ARG A 227 -22.07 2.27 -14.58
N VAL A 228 -22.23 1.27 -15.44
CA VAL A 228 -21.45 0.02 -15.41
C VAL A 228 -19.98 0.30 -15.69
N GLU A 229 -19.68 1.19 -16.61
CA GLU A 229 -18.31 1.58 -16.96
C GLU A 229 -17.58 2.27 -15.80
N TRP A 230 -18.25 3.17 -15.07
CA TRP A 230 -17.63 4.04 -14.08
C TRP A 230 -17.67 3.52 -12.65
N VAL A 231 -18.66 2.71 -12.28
CA VAL A 231 -18.94 2.35 -10.88
C VAL A 231 -17.74 1.80 -10.12
N ASN A 232 -16.87 1.02 -10.77
CA ASN A 232 -15.72 0.39 -10.13
C ASN A 232 -14.36 1.01 -10.51
N LYS A 233 -14.34 2.13 -11.26
CA LYS A 233 -13.09 2.87 -11.56
C LYS A 233 -12.55 3.57 -10.32
N LEU A 234 -11.23 3.74 -10.26
CA LEU A 234 -10.56 4.45 -9.17
C LEU A 234 -11.14 5.85 -8.92
N GLY A 235 -11.43 6.61 -9.99
CA GLY A 235 -12.01 7.97 -9.89
C GLY A 235 -13.40 8.04 -9.26
N ASN A 236 -14.11 6.91 -9.15
CA ASN A 236 -15.40 6.84 -8.45
C ASN A 236 -15.29 6.43 -6.97
N LEU A 237 -14.07 6.25 -6.45
CA LEU A 237 -13.83 5.70 -5.12
C LEU A 237 -13.23 6.74 -4.20
N VAL A 238 -13.74 6.80 -2.97
CA VAL A 238 -13.20 7.65 -1.91
C VAL A 238 -13.06 6.87 -0.60
N LEU A 239 -12.24 7.41 0.31
CA LEU A 239 -12.09 6.86 1.65
C LEU A 239 -13.08 7.53 2.61
N LEU A 240 -13.76 6.73 3.41
CA LEU A 240 -14.61 7.20 4.51
C LEU A 240 -14.35 6.37 5.77
N SER A 241 -14.68 6.96 6.93
CA SER A 241 -14.84 6.17 8.16
C SER A 241 -16.06 5.24 8.02
N GLY A 242 -16.00 4.07 8.65
CA GLY A 242 -17.07 3.06 8.55
C GLY A 242 -18.46 3.61 8.89
N ASN A 243 -18.57 4.46 9.90
CA ASN A 243 -19.83 5.10 10.30
C ASN A 243 -20.40 6.05 9.22
N LYS A 244 -19.53 6.81 8.53
CA LYS A 244 -19.96 7.71 7.46
C LYS A 244 -20.40 6.93 6.22
N ASN A 245 -19.68 5.88 5.87
CA ASN A 245 -20.02 5.04 4.71
C ASN A 245 -21.41 4.41 4.87
N SER A 246 -21.70 3.82 6.02
CA SER A 246 -23.03 3.23 6.30
C SER A 246 -24.17 4.27 6.20
N ARG A 247 -23.88 5.55 6.47
CA ARG A 247 -24.87 6.63 6.38
C ARG A 247 -25.01 7.21 4.97
N ALA A 248 -23.94 7.16 4.15
CA ALA A 248 -23.96 7.64 2.78
C ALA A 248 -24.78 6.74 1.85
N ALA A 249 -24.74 5.44 2.06
CA ALA A 249 -25.51 4.43 1.34
C ALA A 249 -25.65 4.71 -0.19
N ASN A 250 -26.83 4.50 -0.75
CA ASN A 250 -27.12 4.72 -2.18
C ASN A 250 -27.79 6.08 -2.45
N TYR A 251 -27.55 7.08 -1.59
CA TYR A 251 -28.17 8.41 -1.74
C TYR A 251 -27.70 9.14 -3.00
N ASP A 252 -28.49 10.11 -3.43
CA ASP A 252 -28.13 11.08 -4.45
C ASP A 252 -26.90 11.90 -4.02
N PHE A 253 -26.18 12.45 -4.99
CA PHE A 253 -24.88 13.08 -4.79
C PHE A 253 -24.89 14.16 -3.70
N ARG A 254 -25.84 15.10 -3.77
CA ARG A 254 -25.94 16.17 -2.77
C ARG A 254 -26.07 15.64 -1.34
N LYS A 255 -26.89 14.62 -1.14
CA LYS A 255 -27.06 14.00 0.19
C LYS A 255 -25.84 13.23 0.65
N LYS A 256 -25.12 12.57 -0.26
CA LYS A 256 -23.82 11.97 0.03
C LYS A 256 -22.83 13.03 0.50
N MET A 257 -22.78 14.19 -0.17
CA MET A 257 -21.89 15.29 0.22
C MET A 257 -22.22 15.83 1.62
N GLU A 258 -23.49 15.96 1.98
CA GLU A 258 -23.90 16.32 3.34
C GLU A 258 -23.37 15.33 4.38
N VAL A 259 -23.38 14.02 4.07
CA VAL A 259 -22.85 12.98 4.95
C VAL A 259 -21.32 13.04 5.01
N TYR A 260 -20.65 13.19 3.87
CA TYR A 260 -19.19 13.24 3.79
C TYR A 260 -18.61 14.40 4.59
N PHE A 261 -19.23 15.56 4.52
CA PHE A 261 -18.78 16.80 5.17
C PHE A 261 -19.51 17.13 6.47
N SER A 262 -20.55 16.33 6.89
CA SER A 262 -21.24 16.54 8.15
C SER A 262 -20.36 16.26 9.36
N ARG A 263 -20.40 17.15 10.36
CA ARG A 263 -19.86 16.98 11.72
C ARG A 263 -18.38 16.52 11.80
N LYS A 264 -17.46 17.45 11.57
CA LYS A 264 -16.02 17.24 11.51
C LYS A 264 -15.56 16.67 10.18
N TRP A 265 -14.56 17.30 9.64
CA TRP A 265 -13.86 17.03 8.40
C TRP A 265 -13.57 15.54 8.22
N THR A 266 -13.67 15.05 7.01
CA THR A 266 -13.14 13.73 6.71
C THR A 266 -11.64 13.74 7.05
N HIS A 267 -11.18 12.73 7.77
CA HIS A 267 -9.74 12.54 8.05
C HIS A 267 -8.94 12.15 6.78
N PHE A 268 -9.57 12.28 5.59
CA PHE A 268 -8.98 11.89 4.31
C PHE A 268 -8.92 13.09 3.38
N ARG A 269 -7.75 13.39 2.84
CA ARG A 269 -7.52 14.50 1.90
C ARG A 269 -8.04 14.23 0.50
N LEU A 270 -7.99 12.98 0.05
CA LEU A 270 -8.50 12.61 -1.27
C LEU A 270 -10.01 12.81 -1.41
N THR A 271 -10.78 12.65 -0.34
CA THR A 271 -12.25 12.78 -0.42
C THR A 271 -12.72 14.19 -0.82
N PRO A 272 -12.19 15.29 -0.24
CA PRO A 272 -12.48 16.64 -0.72
C PRO A 272 -11.99 16.96 -2.12
N VAL A 273 -10.80 16.46 -2.52
CA VAL A 273 -10.21 16.71 -3.85
C VAL A 273 -11.09 16.09 -4.94
N SER A 274 -11.55 14.85 -4.75
CA SER A 274 -12.49 14.21 -5.67
C SER A 274 -13.80 15.01 -5.83
N TYR A 275 -14.25 15.68 -4.78
CA TYR A 275 -15.43 16.56 -4.83
C TYR A 275 -15.20 17.81 -5.65
N THR A 276 -14.08 18.51 -5.47
CA THR A 276 -13.81 19.76 -6.21
C THR A 276 -13.68 19.51 -7.70
N HIS A 277 -13.11 18.40 -8.11
CA HIS A 277 -13.03 18.01 -9.52
C HIS A 277 -14.41 17.68 -10.12
N LEU A 278 -15.24 16.94 -9.42
CA LEU A 278 -16.60 16.62 -9.89
C LEU A 278 -17.48 17.88 -10.01
N ARG A 279 -17.36 18.82 -9.06
CA ARG A 279 -18.09 20.08 -9.10
C ARG A 279 -17.64 21.01 -10.23
N ALA A 280 -16.37 21.00 -10.61
CA ALA A 280 -15.86 21.74 -11.75
C ALA A 280 -16.51 21.25 -13.05
N HIS A 281 -16.69 19.96 -13.22
CA HIS A 281 -17.36 19.38 -14.38
C HIS A 281 -18.89 19.56 -14.38
N GLU A 282 -19.55 19.67 -13.20
CA GLU A 282 -20.99 20.01 -13.16
C GLU A 282 -21.24 21.46 -13.60
N THR A 283 -20.36 22.40 -13.27
CA THR A 283 -20.48 23.81 -13.67
C THR A 283 -20.20 24.02 -15.16
N GLU A 284 -19.40 23.17 -15.81
CA GLU A 284 -19.20 23.22 -17.28
C GLU A 284 -20.34 22.56 -18.06
N ALA A 285 -21.10 21.65 -17.45
CA ALA A 285 -22.24 20.99 -18.09
C ALA A 285 -23.57 21.77 -17.94
N ASP A 286 -23.61 22.74 -17.02
CA ASP A 286 -24.79 23.62 -16.78
C ASP A 286 -24.66 25.00 -17.49
N LEU A 287 -23.55 25.24 -18.27
CA LEU A 287 -23.34 26.39 -19.16
C LEU A 287 -23.53 25.99 -20.62
#